data_5ffdba130fc23c0dd777ab815ef55292
#
_entry.id   5ffdba130fc23c0dd777ab815ef55292
#
_cell.length_a   1.000
_cell.length_b   1.000
_cell.length_c   1.000
_cell.angle_alpha   90.00
_cell.angle_beta   90.00
_cell.angle_gamma   90.00
#
_symmetry.space_group_name_H-M   'P 1'
#
loop_
_entity.id
_entity.type
_entity.pdbx_description
1 polymer ?
#
loop_
_entity_poly.entity_id
_entity_poly.type
_entity_poly.pdbx_seq_one_letter_code
_entity_poly.pdbx_strand_id
1 'polypeptide(L)'
;MPRLGGSPEPARSAATATRMVCNTLRIATRRSRLAMVQTHWVRDRLSEAHPDLEIRIEAMATQGDKILDVALAKIGDKGLFTKELEAQMLVDRADIAVHSLKDLPTQLPEGLMLGCVTEREDPADALVVHATHRDLRLETLPEGSVVGTSSLRRLAQLRHHFPHLRFEDVRGNVLTRLEKLDGGAYDCLILAAAGLERLGLADRIHQRIDPSISLHAVGQGALGIECREGDGEVLERIRVLEHLPTSRRCLAERAFLRSLEGGCQVPIGVHSRFEAADGGGELVLTGMVASLDGQRLIRDEARGPQEDPEAIGETLAGKLRQQGAAAILDEIFAAVRPQA
;
A
#
# COMPACT_ATOMS: atom_id res chain seq x y z
N MET A 1 24.21 -26.33 -75.07
CA MET A 1 22.79 -26.14 -74.81
C MET A 1 22.57 -25.64 -73.40
N PRO A 2 21.93 -24.52 -73.22
CA PRO A 2 21.74 -23.82 -71.94
C PRO A 2 20.41 -24.22 -71.28
N ARG A 3 20.32 -24.12 -69.95
CA ARG A 3 19.06 -23.99 -69.20
C ARG A 3 19.25 -22.91 -68.15
N LEU A 4 18.64 -21.75 -68.35
CA LEU A 4 17.39 -21.24 -67.85
C LEU A 4 17.38 -21.17 -66.29
N GLY A 5 17.58 -20.10 -65.82
CA GLY A 5 16.92 -18.98 -65.23
C GLY A 5 15.78 -19.37 -64.24
N GLY A 6 16.09 -19.34 -62.93
CA GLY A 6 15.10 -19.33 -61.88
C GLY A 6 15.10 -17.91 -61.23
N SER A 7 14.03 -17.18 -61.48
CA SER A 7 13.79 -15.87 -60.83
C SER A 7 13.54 -16.03 -59.32
N PRO A 8 14.04 -15.16 -58.49
CA PRO A 8 13.68 -15.19 -57.06
C PRO A 8 12.25 -14.68 -56.87
N GLU A 9 11.44 -15.46 -56.14
CA GLU A 9 10.14 -15.01 -55.59
C GLU A 9 10.30 -13.78 -54.72
N PRO A 10 9.37 -12.84 -54.79
CA PRO A 10 9.40 -11.69 -53.91
C PRO A 10 9.05 -12.12 -52.48
N ALA A 11 9.91 -11.73 -51.54
CA ALA A 11 9.69 -11.85 -50.11
C ALA A 11 8.33 -11.29 -49.73
N ARG A 12 7.49 -12.13 -49.13
CA ARG A 12 6.24 -11.71 -48.51
C ARG A 12 6.51 -10.68 -47.43
N SER A 13 6.12 -9.45 -47.68
CA SER A 13 6.03 -8.37 -46.68
C SER A 13 5.27 -8.89 -45.48
N ALA A 14 5.94 -8.93 -44.35
CA ALA A 14 5.29 -9.09 -43.06
C ALA A 14 4.32 -7.90 -42.88
N ALA A 15 3.04 -8.17 -43.04
CA ALA A 15 2.00 -7.22 -42.74
C ALA A 15 2.11 -6.91 -41.23
N THR A 16 2.60 -5.74 -40.92
CA THR A 16 2.48 -5.14 -39.59
C THR A 16 0.97 -5.01 -39.33
N ALA A 17 0.42 -5.92 -38.57
CA ALA A 17 -0.95 -5.83 -38.10
C ALA A 17 -1.05 -4.54 -37.31
N THR A 18 -1.63 -3.51 -37.92
CA THR A 18 -2.04 -2.29 -37.22
C THR A 18 -3.02 -2.72 -36.16
N ARG A 19 -2.56 -2.85 -34.91
CA ARG A 19 -3.43 -3.07 -33.75
C ARG A 19 -4.41 -1.92 -33.78
N MET A 20 -5.69 -2.18 -34.00
CA MET A 20 -6.72 -1.16 -33.84
C MET A 20 -6.51 -0.60 -32.42
N VAL A 21 -6.26 0.69 -32.32
CA VAL A 21 -6.15 1.39 -31.04
C VAL A 21 -7.47 1.16 -30.33
N CYS A 22 -7.51 0.26 -29.38
CA CYS A 22 -8.69 0.01 -28.58
C CYS A 22 -8.80 1.22 -27.65
N ASN A 23 -9.74 2.14 -27.95
CA ASN A 23 -9.92 3.37 -27.17
C ASN A 23 -10.63 3.10 -25.83
N THR A 24 -10.43 1.91 -25.27
CA THR A 24 -11.00 1.46 -24.01
C THR A 24 -9.89 1.12 -23.02
N LEU A 25 -10.01 1.60 -21.79
CA LEU A 25 -9.16 1.21 -20.64
C LEU A 25 -10.01 0.48 -19.60
N ARG A 26 -9.61 -0.75 -19.27
CA ARG A 26 -10.32 -1.60 -18.30
C ARG A 26 -9.61 -1.55 -16.95
N ILE A 27 -10.32 -1.13 -15.92
CA ILE A 27 -9.79 -0.98 -14.56
C ILE A 27 -10.31 -2.12 -13.67
N ALA A 28 -9.43 -3.00 -13.22
CA ALA A 28 -9.76 -3.98 -12.19
C ALA A 28 -9.73 -3.33 -10.79
N THR A 29 -10.73 -3.64 -9.96
CA THR A 29 -10.80 -3.14 -8.59
C THR A 29 -11.59 -4.07 -7.67
N ARG A 30 -11.43 -3.88 -6.37
CA ARG A 30 -12.24 -4.57 -5.35
C ARG A 30 -13.61 -3.91 -5.21
N ARG A 31 -14.63 -4.70 -4.81
CA ARG A 31 -16.00 -4.20 -4.58
C ARG A 31 -16.17 -3.40 -3.29
N SER A 32 -15.15 -3.33 -2.41
CA SER A 32 -15.28 -2.57 -1.17
C SER A 32 -15.52 -1.08 -1.47
N ARG A 33 -16.32 -0.41 -0.62
CA ARG A 33 -16.69 1.00 -0.82
C ARG A 33 -15.46 1.89 -0.97
N LEU A 34 -14.42 1.68 -0.16
CA LEU A 34 -13.18 2.45 -0.26
C LEU A 34 -12.47 2.22 -1.60
N ALA A 35 -12.34 0.95 -2.05
CA ALA A 35 -11.71 0.64 -3.33
C ALA A 35 -12.48 1.27 -4.50
N MET A 36 -13.81 1.24 -4.47
CA MET A 36 -14.64 1.90 -5.49
C MET A 36 -14.45 3.41 -5.53
N VAL A 37 -14.42 4.08 -4.37
CA VAL A 37 -14.13 5.53 -4.29
C VAL A 37 -12.75 5.84 -4.89
N GLN A 38 -11.72 5.07 -4.57
CA GLN A 38 -10.38 5.21 -5.11
C GLN A 38 -10.35 5.02 -6.64
N THR A 39 -11.06 4.01 -7.12
CA THR A 39 -11.13 3.72 -8.56
C THR A 39 -11.91 4.79 -9.32
N HIS A 40 -12.99 5.30 -8.77
CA HIS A 40 -13.73 6.41 -9.38
C HIS A 40 -12.88 7.66 -9.46
N TRP A 41 -12.10 7.98 -8.42
CA TRP A 41 -11.15 9.09 -8.44
C TRP A 41 -10.13 8.93 -9.59
N VAL A 42 -9.55 7.74 -9.76
CA VAL A 42 -8.62 7.44 -10.86
C VAL A 42 -9.30 7.58 -12.22
N ARG A 43 -10.49 6.98 -12.38
CA ARG A 43 -11.29 7.09 -13.61
C ARG A 43 -11.54 8.55 -13.98
N ASP A 44 -11.98 9.36 -13.03
CA ASP A 44 -12.37 10.76 -13.28
C ASP A 44 -11.15 11.56 -13.74
N ARG A 45 -9.97 11.38 -13.12
CA ARG A 45 -8.71 12.02 -13.55
C ARG A 45 -8.26 11.56 -14.93
N LEU A 46 -8.39 10.27 -15.24
CA LEU A 46 -8.08 9.75 -16.57
C LEU A 46 -9.06 10.27 -17.63
N SER A 47 -10.34 10.38 -17.32
CA SER A 47 -11.35 10.92 -18.22
C SER A 47 -11.14 12.42 -18.48
N GLU A 48 -10.70 13.19 -17.49
CA GLU A 48 -10.34 14.60 -17.65
C GLU A 48 -9.14 14.77 -18.60
N ALA A 49 -8.13 13.91 -18.47
CA ALA A 49 -6.91 13.97 -19.28
C ALA A 49 -7.09 13.38 -20.70
N HIS A 50 -7.96 12.40 -20.83
CA HIS A 50 -8.20 11.65 -22.06
C HIS A 50 -9.70 11.59 -22.38
N PRO A 51 -10.33 12.68 -22.87
CA PRO A 51 -11.79 12.74 -23.06
C PRO A 51 -12.36 11.70 -24.02
N ASP A 52 -11.55 11.22 -24.97
CA ASP A 52 -11.96 10.22 -25.96
C ASP A 52 -11.76 8.76 -25.45
N LEU A 53 -11.22 8.58 -24.25
CA LEU A 53 -10.95 7.26 -23.69
C LEU A 53 -12.20 6.69 -23.01
N GLU A 54 -12.71 5.56 -23.51
CA GLU A 54 -13.75 4.80 -22.81
C GLU A 54 -13.12 4.06 -21.62
N ILE A 55 -13.60 4.33 -20.39
CA ILE A 55 -13.10 3.67 -19.20
C ILE A 55 -14.15 2.73 -18.63
N ARG A 56 -13.81 1.45 -18.49
CA ARG A 56 -14.65 0.42 -17.91
C ARG A 56 -14.09 -0.05 -16.57
N ILE A 57 -14.95 -0.16 -15.56
CA ILE A 57 -14.57 -0.62 -14.23
C ILE A 57 -15.08 -2.06 -14.03
N GLU A 58 -14.15 -2.97 -13.76
CA GLU A 58 -14.40 -4.37 -13.46
C GLU A 58 -14.21 -4.63 -11.96
N ALA A 59 -15.32 -4.55 -11.20
CA ALA A 59 -15.29 -4.71 -9.74
C ALA A 59 -15.49 -6.17 -9.35
N MET A 60 -14.58 -6.71 -8.52
CA MET A 60 -14.60 -8.10 -8.07
C MET A 60 -14.38 -8.24 -6.56
N ALA A 61 -14.78 -9.39 -6.02
CA ALA A 61 -14.50 -9.73 -4.63
C ALA A 61 -13.21 -10.56 -4.57
N THR A 62 -12.31 -10.20 -3.66
CA THR A 62 -11.07 -10.93 -3.43
C THR A 62 -11.22 -11.93 -2.28
N GLN A 63 -10.25 -12.85 -2.13
CA GLN A 63 -10.22 -13.78 -1.00
C GLN A 63 -10.13 -13.03 0.33
N GLY A 64 -9.35 -11.96 0.39
CA GLY A 64 -9.24 -11.12 1.58
C GLY A 64 -10.56 -10.45 2.00
N ASP A 65 -11.49 -10.21 1.06
CA ASP A 65 -12.83 -9.69 1.37
C ASP A 65 -13.75 -10.77 1.97
N LYS A 66 -13.50 -12.06 1.70
CA LYS A 66 -14.32 -13.18 2.15
C LYS A 66 -13.88 -13.73 3.50
N ILE A 67 -12.60 -13.68 3.84
CA ILE A 67 -12.06 -14.25 5.07
C ILE A 67 -12.13 -13.20 6.19
N LEU A 68 -13.15 -13.26 7.02
CA LEU A 68 -13.38 -12.31 8.11
C LEU A 68 -13.05 -12.88 9.50
N ASP A 69 -12.95 -14.20 9.63
CA ASP A 69 -12.89 -14.90 10.92
C ASP A 69 -11.46 -15.22 11.40
N VAL A 70 -10.46 -15.05 10.54
CA VAL A 70 -9.06 -15.36 10.85
C VAL A 70 -8.21 -14.10 10.81
N ALA A 71 -7.35 -13.88 11.81
CA ALA A 71 -6.44 -12.73 11.83
C ALA A 71 -5.54 -12.73 10.59
N LEU A 72 -5.36 -11.56 9.94
CA LEU A 72 -4.53 -11.43 8.71
C LEU A 72 -3.12 -12.01 8.91
N ALA A 73 -2.55 -11.83 10.09
CA ALA A 73 -1.23 -12.37 10.44
C ALA A 73 -1.15 -13.91 10.39
N LYS A 74 -2.28 -14.60 10.52
CA LYS A 74 -2.35 -16.08 10.49
C LYS A 74 -2.60 -16.64 9.10
N ILE A 75 -3.04 -15.84 8.14
CA ILE A 75 -3.39 -16.31 6.79
C ILE A 75 -2.13 -16.49 5.91
N GLY A 76 -1.02 -15.84 6.25
CA GLY A 76 0.30 -16.09 5.64
C GLY A 76 0.44 -15.71 4.16
N ASP A 77 -0.62 -15.30 3.49
CA ASP A 77 -0.63 -15.16 2.04
C ASP A 77 -0.34 -13.71 1.60
N LYS A 78 0.80 -13.54 0.93
CA LYS A 78 1.10 -12.29 0.20
C LYS A 78 0.09 -12.16 -0.96
N GLY A 79 -0.59 -11.02 -1.06
CA GLY A 79 -1.50 -10.77 -2.19
C GLY A 79 -2.97 -11.18 -1.98
N LEU A 80 -3.45 -11.33 -0.73
CA LEU A 80 -4.85 -11.63 -0.41
C LEU A 80 -5.87 -10.70 -1.06
N PHE A 81 -5.46 -9.49 -1.40
CA PHE A 81 -6.32 -8.46 -1.96
C PHE A 81 -5.97 -8.09 -3.42
N THR A 82 -4.95 -8.73 -4.01
CA THR A 82 -4.42 -8.35 -5.33
C THR A 82 -4.50 -9.48 -6.36
N LYS A 83 -4.37 -10.75 -5.95
CA LYS A 83 -4.25 -11.92 -6.85
C LYS A 83 -5.35 -12.01 -7.91
N GLU A 84 -6.61 -11.75 -7.53
CA GLU A 84 -7.71 -11.82 -8.48
C GLU A 84 -7.63 -10.69 -9.52
N LEU A 85 -7.17 -9.50 -9.13
CA LEU A 85 -6.97 -8.37 -10.03
C LEU A 85 -5.78 -8.63 -10.95
N GLU A 86 -4.65 -9.07 -10.39
CA GLU A 86 -3.44 -9.46 -11.11
C GLU A 86 -3.75 -10.53 -12.18
N ALA A 87 -4.53 -11.55 -11.82
CA ALA A 87 -4.96 -12.59 -12.76
C ALA A 87 -5.77 -12.03 -13.94
N GLN A 88 -6.61 -11.00 -13.74
CA GLN A 88 -7.34 -10.38 -14.86
C GLN A 88 -6.40 -9.61 -15.80
N MET A 89 -5.38 -8.97 -15.29
CA MET A 89 -4.39 -8.27 -16.10
C MET A 89 -3.53 -9.24 -16.91
N LEU A 90 -3.08 -10.34 -16.29
CA LEU A 90 -2.25 -11.35 -16.95
C LEU A 90 -2.98 -12.10 -18.07
N VAL A 91 -4.31 -12.22 -18.01
CA VAL A 91 -5.13 -12.83 -19.07
C VAL A 91 -5.78 -11.79 -20.00
N ASP A 92 -5.30 -10.55 -19.99
CA ASP A 92 -5.77 -9.44 -20.84
C ASP A 92 -7.28 -9.12 -20.72
N ARG A 93 -7.84 -9.27 -19.51
CA ARG A 93 -9.21 -8.86 -19.19
C ARG A 93 -9.29 -7.50 -18.50
N ALA A 94 -8.19 -7.04 -17.93
CA ALA A 94 -8.01 -5.70 -17.39
C ALA A 94 -6.68 -5.13 -17.87
N ASP A 95 -6.58 -3.81 -17.94
CA ASP A 95 -5.37 -3.11 -18.37
C ASP A 95 -4.59 -2.56 -17.18
N ILE A 96 -5.32 -2.09 -16.17
CA ILE A 96 -4.75 -1.60 -14.91
C ILE A 96 -5.54 -2.13 -13.70
N ALA A 97 -4.89 -2.11 -12.54
CA ALA A 97 -5.57 -2.30 -11.26
C ALA A 97 -5.27 -1.13 -10.31
N VAL A 98 -6.28 -0.72 -9.54
CA VAL A 98 -6.16 0.38 -8.55
C VAL A 98 -6.08 -0.19 -7.15
N HIS A 99 -5.01 0.17 -6.43
CA HIS A 99 -4.75 -0.30 -5.07
C HIS A 99 -4.51 0.84 -4.10
N SER A 100 -4.93 0.68 -2.84
CA SER A 100 -4.22 1.37 -1.76
C SER A 100 -2.78 0.84 -1.76
N LEU A 101 -1.78 1.68 -1.99
CA LEU A 101 -0.40 1.23 -2.23
C LEU A 101 0.17 0.39 -1.08
N LYS A 102 -0.26 0.64 0.15
CA LYS A 102 0.14 -0.15 1.33
C LYS A 102 -0.30 -1.62 1.28
N ASP A 103 -1.33 -1.94 0.50
CA ASP A 103 -1.86 -3.30 0.37
C ASP A 103 -1.22 -4.05 -0.81
N LEU A 104 -0.45 -3.35 -1.67
CA LEU A 104 0.24 -3.90 -2.82
C LEU A 104 1.61 -4.47 -2.40
N PRO A 105 1.89 -5.76 -2.64
CA PRO A 105 3.18 -6.36 -2.34
C PRO A 105 4.36 -5.58 -2.94
N THR A 106 5.51 -5.58 -2.26
CA THR A 106 6.72 -4.91 -2.76
C THR A 106 7.37 -5.64 -3.93
N GLN A 107 7.07 -6.92 -4.11
CA GLN A 107 7.43 -7.75 -5.25
C GLN A 107 6.13 -8.17 -5.91
N LEU A 108 5.97 -7.82 -7.19
CA LEU A 108 4.80 -8.15 -8.00
C LEU A 108 5.02 -9.46 -8.77
N PRO A 109 3.96 -10.11 -9.25
CA PRO A 109 4.09 -11.24 -10.16
C PRO A 109 4.84 -10.85 -11.44
N GLU A 110 5.55 -11.82 -12.02
CA GLU A 110 6.20 -11.65 -13.32
C GLU A 110 5.22 -11.16 -14.38
N GLY A 111 5.62 -10.17 -15.17
CA GLY A 111 4.79 -9.53 -16.20
C GLY A 111 3.92 -8.38 -15.69
N LEU A 112 3.96 -8.05 -14.40
CA LEU A 112 3.24 -6.90 -13.82
C LEU A 112 4.20 -5.93 -13.14
N MET A 113 3.85 -4.65 -13.18
CA MET A 113 4.63 -3.59 -12.57
C MET A 113 3.75 -2.54 -11.89
N LEU A 114 4.33 -1.80 -10.96
CA LEU A 114 3.76 -0.57 -10.43
C LEU A 114 3.98 0.52 -11.49
N GLY A 115 2.96 0.83 -12.26
CA GLY A 115 3.03 1.76 -13.38
C GLY A 115 3.03 3.22 -12.97
N CYS A 116 2.34 3.56 -11.86
CA CYS A 116 2.33 4.94 -11.35
C CYS A 116 1.92 4.98 -9.88
N VAL A 117 2.35 6.05 -9.19
CA VAL A 117 1.96 6.36 -7.80
C VAL A 117 1.34 7.75 -7.75
N THR A 118 0.09 7.82 -7.29
CA THR A 118 -0.65 9.09 -7.24
C THR A 118 -0.20 9.98 -6.09
N GLU A 119 -0.62 11.24 -6.12
CA GLU A 119 -0.47 12.13 -4.98
C GLU A 119 -1.00 11.49 -3.70
N ARG A 120 -0.23 11.66 -2.61
CA ARG A 120 -0.47 11.00 -1.34
C ARG A 120 -1.38 11.85 -0.47
N GLU A 121 -2.45 11.25 0.02
CA GLU A 121 -3.21 11.77 1.15
C GLU A 121 -2.39 11.67 2.45
N ASP A 122 -2.88 12.30 3.54
CA ASP A 122 -2.22 12.23 4.85
C ASP A 122 -1.94 10.76 5.26
N PRO A 123 -0.67 10.37 5.40
CA PRO A 123 -0.28 9.01 5.76
C PRO A 123 -0.50 8.67 7.24
N ALA A 124 -0.90 9.64 8.07
CA ALA A 124 -1.06 9.43 9.51
C ALA A 124 -2.05 8.30 9.84
N ASP A 125 -1.80 7.64 10.97
CA ASP A 125 -2.84 6.88 11.65
C ASP A 125 -3.77 7.85 12.40
N ALA A 126 -5.04 7.49 12.48
CA ALA A 126 -6.08 8.28 13.12
C ALA A 126 -6.70 7.53 14.29
N LEU A 127 -6.83 8.21 15.42
CA LEU A 127 -7.68 7.79 16.53
C LEU A 127 -9.13 8.14 16.19
N VAL A 128 -10.02 7.16 16.30
CA VAL A 128 -11.46 7.30 16.21
C VAL A 128 -12.05 6.78 17.52
N VAL A 129 -12.69 7.62 18.31
CA VAL A 129 -13.23 7.23 19.61
C VAL A 129 -14.72 6.94 19.56
N HIS A 130 -15.20 6.10 20.48
CA HIS A 130 -16.62 5.93 20.73
C HIS A 130 -17.24 7.23 21.26
N ALA A 131 -18.52 7.44 21.06
CA ALA A 131 -19.22 8.68 21.40
C ALA A 131 -19.10 9.09 22.87
N THR A 132 -18.90 8.14 23.77
CA THR A 132 -18.68 8.38 25.21
C THR A 132 -17.31 8.96 25.55
N HIS A 133 -16.36 8.94 24.61
CA HIS A 133 -14.97 9.33 24.81
C HIS A 133 -14.55 10.51 23.90
N ARG A 134 -15.51 11.32 23.42
CA ARG A 134 -15.27 12.38 22.41
C ARG A 134 -14.22 13.41 22.82
N ASP A 135 -14.07 13.67 24.10
CA ASP A 135 -13.12 14.65 24.62
C ASP A 135 -11.74 14.05 24.94
N LEU A 136 -11.56 12.73 24.74
CA LEU A 136 -10.33 12.03 25.04
C LEU A 136 -9.41 11.95 23.81
N ARG A 137 -8.12 11.99 24.10
CA ARG A 137 -7.05 11.75 23.16
C ARG A 137 -6.36 10.44 23.53
N LEU A 138 -5.48 9.95 22.66
CA LEU A 138 -4.77 8.69 22.90
C LEU A 138 -3.99 8.70 24.24
N GLU A 139 -3.39 9.85 24.58
CA GLU A 139 -2.61 10.07 25.79
C GLU A 139 -3.44 10.17 27.07
N THR A 140 -4.76 10.41 26.94
CA THR A 140 -5.68 10.62 28.06
C THR A 140 -6.74 9.50 28.20
N LEU A 141 -6.65 8.45 27.38
CA LEU A 141 -7.51 7.29 27.51
C LEU A 141 -7.30 6.64 28.88
N PRO A 142 -8.40 6.28 29.61
CA PRO A 142 -8.32 5.60 30.89
C PRO A 142 -7.57 4.27 30.80
N GLU A 143 -6.99 3.86 31.94
CA GLU A 143 -6.39 2.53 32.09
C GLU A 143 -7.39 1.43 31.72
N GLY A 144 -6.95 0.45 30.93
CA GLY A 144 -7.78 -0.66 30.47
C GLY A 144 -8.70 -0.34 29.30
N SER A 145 -8.70 0.90 28.76
CA SER A 145 -9.49 1.22 27.56
C SER A 145 -9.14 0.29 26.40
N VAL A 146 -10.18 -0.18 25.69
CA VAL A 146 -10.06 -1.17 24.61
C VAL A 146 -9.84 -0.49 23.28
N VAL A 147 -8.65 -0.68 22.70
CA VAL A 147 -8.23 -0.14 21.42
C VAL A 147 -8.36 -1.22 20.33
N GLY A 148 -9.22 -1.00 19.34
CA GLY A 148 -9.43 -1.91 18.23
C GLY A 148 -8.39 -1.71 17.12
N THR A 149 -7.54 -2.70 16.88
CA THR A 149 -6.61 -2.74 15.75
C THR A 149 -6.15 -4.16 15.44
N SER A 150 -6.12 -4.56 14.15
CA SER A 150 -5.52 -5.82 13.69
C SER A 150 -4.13 -5.61 13.08
N SER A 151 -3.61 -4.39 13.08
CA SER A 151 -2.31 -4.08 12.51
C SER A 151 -1.21 -4.32 13.54
N LEU A 152 -0.34 -5.31 13.29
CA LEU A 152 0.81 -5.60 14.15
C LEU A 152 1.73 -4.38 14.31
N ARG A 153 1.89 -3.58 13.26
CA ARG A 153 2.64 -2.33 13.28
C ARG A 153 2.07 -1.34 14.29
N ARG A 154 0.75 -1.12 14.27
CA ARG A 154 0.06 -0.23 15.21
C ARG A 154 0.12 -0.78 16.62
N LEU A 155 -0.20 -2.04 16.76
CA LEU A 155 -0.21 -2.75 18.03
C LEU A 155 1.14 -2.62 18.76
N ALA A 156 2.26 -2.92 18.08
CA ALA A 156 3.58 -2.88 18.69
C ALA A 156 3.97 -1.48 19.15
N GLN A 157 3.76 -0.45 18.31
CA GLN A 157 4.07 0.93 18.65
C GLN A 157 3.20 1.46 19.79
N LEU A 158 1.89 1.20 19.73
CA LEU A 158 0.97 1.70 20.75
C LEU A 158 1.16 0.98 22.10
N ARG A 159 1.47 -0.31 22.11
CA ARG A 159 1.87 -1.03 23.34
C ARG A 159 3.13 -0.46 23.98
N HIS A 160 4.09 -0.04 23.15
CA HIS A 160 5.31 0.60 23.61
C HIS A 160 5.05 1.92 24.33
N HIS A 161 4.19 2.76 23.75
CA HIS A 161 3.89 4.11 24.28
C HIS A 161 2.80 4.10 25.35
N PHE A 162 1.84 3.18 25.27
CA PHE A 162 0.63 3.13 26.13
C PHE A 162 0.40 1.72 26.68
N PRO A 163 1.29 1.22 27.54
CA PRO A 163 1.19 -0.16 28.06
C PRO A 163 -0.02 -0.40 28.97
N HIS A 164 -0.68 0.66 29.43
CA HIS A 164 -1.90 0.61 30.25
C HIS A 164 -3.19 0.37 29.43
N LEU A 165 -3.10 0.45 28.08
CA LEU A 165 -4.26 0.21 27.20
C LEU A 165 -4.38 -1.29 26.86
N ARG A 166 -5.60 -1.73 26.59
CA ARG A 166 -5.91 -3.06 26.09
C ARG A 166 -6.11 -3.01 24.58
N PHE A 167 -5.58 -3.99 23.87
CA PHE A 167 -5.65 -4.05 22.41
C PHE A 167 -6.39 -5.30 21.97
N GLU A 168 -7.41 -5.12 21.14
CA GLU A 168 -8.23 -6.20 20.60
C GLU A 168 -8.29 -6.14 19.07
N ASP A 169 -8.43 -7.30 18.46
CA ASP A 169 -8.54 -7.45 17.01
C ASP A 169 -9.86 -6.86 16.50
N VAL A 170 -9.81 -6.04 15.45
CA VAL A 170 -10.99 -5.54 14.74
C VAL A 170 -10.90 -5.86 13.25
N ARG A 171 -11.84 -6.65 12.76
CA ARG A 171 -11.92 -7.11 11.36
C ARG A 171 -13.09 -6.47 10.62
N GLY A 172 -12.97 -6.49 9.28
CA GLY A 172 -13.94 -5.91 8.36
C GLY A 172 -13.37 -4.69 7.62
N ASN A 173 -14.16 -4.13 6.72
CA ASN A 173 -13.84 -2.85 6.06
C ASN A 173 -13.99 -1.68 7.05
N VAL A 174 -13.68 -0.46 6.60
CA VAL A 174 -13.71 0.73 7.46
C VAL A 174 -15.09 0.94 8.09
N LEU A 175 -16.15 0.79 7.31
CA LEU A 175 -17.55 1.00 7.80
C LEU A 175 -17.94 -0.04 8.86
N THR A 176 -17.66 -1.33 8.57
CA THR A 176 -17.92 -2.42 9.53
C THR A 176 -17.18 -2.22 10.86
N ARG A 177 -15.94 -1.68 10.80
CA ARG A 177 -15.19 -1.37 12.03
C ARG A 177 -15.82 -0.21 12.80
N LEU A 178 -16.27 0.83 12.11
CA LEU A 178 -16.97 1.95 12.72
C LEU A 178 -18.31 1.50 13.35
N GLU A 179 -19.07 0.63 12.68
CA GLU A 179 -20.29 0.03 13.24
C GLU A 179 -20.02 -0.72 14.55
N LYS A 180 -18.91 -1.50 14.61
CA LYS A 180 -18.50 -2.19 15.83
C LYS A 180 -18.11 -1.21 16.96
N LEU A 181 -17.42 -0.12 16.60
CA LEU A 181 -17.09 0.95 17.55
C LEU A 181 -18.38 1.61 18.10
N ASP A 182 -19.27 2.01 17.21
CA ASP A 182 -20.52 2.69 17.55
C ASP A 182 -21.47 1.78 18.37
N GLY A 183 -21.35 0.46 18.18
CA GLY A 183 -22.01 -0.57 18.98
C GLY A 183 -21.35 -0.85 20.33
N GLY A 184 -20.28 -0.13 20.71
CA GLY A 184 -19.63 -0.24 22.02
C GLY A 184 -18.71 -1.43 22.20
N ALA A 185 -18.28 -2.09 21.10
CA ALA A 185 -17.32 -3.20 21.19
C ALA A 185 -15.89 -2.74 21.53
N TYR A 186 -15.58 -1.46 21.32
CA TYR A 186 -14.28 -0.83 21.56
C TYR A 186 -14.49 0.58 22.11
N ASP A 187 -13.54 1.08 22.91
CA ASP A 187 -13.50 2.50 23.31
C ASP A 187 -12.97 3.38 22.19
N CYS A 188 -12.07 2.86 21.40
CA CYS A 188 -11.54 3.53 20.21
C CYS A 188 -10.99 2.55 19.16
N LEU A 189 -10.80 3.07 17.94
CA LEU A 189 -10.14 2.38 16.83
C LEU A 189 -8.93 3.17 16.34
N ILE A 190 -7.94 2.47 15.82
CA ILE A 190 -6.84 3.09 15.07
C ILE A 190 -7.00 2.73 13.59
N LEU A 191 -7.29 3.75 12.78
CA LEU A 191 -7.51 3.63 11.34
C LEU A 191 -6.49 4.49 10.56
N ALA A 192 -6.44 4.39 9.24
CA ALA A 192 -5.67 5.32 8.41
C ALA A 192 -6.52 6.57 8.12
N ALA A 193 -5.98 7.77 8.35
CA ALA A 193 -6.66 9.04 8.08
C ALA A 193 -7.14 9.12 6.62
N ALA A 194 -6.27 8.82 5.66
CA ALA A 194 -6.60 8.81 4.24
C ALA A 194 -7.80 7.91 3.88
N GLY A 195 -8.00 6.80 4.59
CA GLY A 195 -9.16 5.92 4.36
C GLY A 195 -10.48 6.54 4.81
N LEU A 196 -10.46 7.27 5.93
CA LEU A 196 -11.63 8.00 6.44
C LEU A 196 -11.94 9.22 5.56
N GLU A 197 -10.94 9.99 5.19
CA GLU A 197 -11.07 11.17 4.32
C GLU A 197 -11.67 10.81 2.96
N ARG A 198 -11.16 9.77 2.30
CA ARG A 198 -11.69 9.28 1.02
C ARG A 198 -13.14 8.81 1.09
N LEU A 199 -13.58 8.32 2.25
CA LEU A 199 -14.96 7.93 2.48
C LEU A 199 -15.89 9.08 2.89
N GLY A 200 -15.35 10.32 3.00
CA GLY A 200 -16.09 11.48 3.49
C GLY A 200 -16.39 11.42 5.00
N LEU A 201 -15.52 10.73 5.76
CA LEU A 201 -15.67 10.50 7.21
C LEU A 201 -14.56 11.21 8.00
N ALA A 202 -14.06 12.34 7.50
CA ALA A 202 -13.01 13.12 8.16
C ALA A 202 -13.44 13.63 9.56
N ASP A 203 -14.73 13.86 9.76
CA ASP A 203 -15.35 14.24 11.03
C ASP A 203 -15.20 13.17 12.13
N ARG A 204 -14.95 11.91 11.74
CA ARG A 204 -14.68 10.80 12.68
C ARG A 204 -13.23 10.78 13.17
N ILE A 205 -12.33 11.58 12.60
CA ILE A 205 -10.93 11.68 13.04
C ILE A 205 -10.86 12.58 14.27
N HIS A 206 -10.66 11.98 15.44
CA HIS A 206 -10.50 12.72 16.69
C HIS A 206 -9.07 13.20 16.90
N GLN A 207 -8.10 12.40 16.45
CA GLN A 207 -6.69 12.75 16.53
C GLN A 207 -5.92 12.10 15.39
N ARG A 208 -5.08 12.86 14.68
CA ARG A 208 -4.00 12.30 13.87
C ARG A 208 -2.84 11.97 14.78
N ILE A 209 -2.37 10.73 14.73
CA ILE A 209 -1.32 10.25 15.61
C ILE A 209 0.03 10.73 15.07
N ASP A 210 0.78 11.39 15.93
CA ASP A 210 2.09 11.92 15.57
C ASP A 210 3.08 10.80 15.20
N PRO A 211 3.95 10.99 14.19
CA PRO A 211 4.97 10.03 13.80
C PRO A 211 5.96 9.65 14.92
N SER A 212 6.10 10.48 15.96
CA SER A 212 6.90 10.12 17.15
C SER A 212 6.28 8.95 17.93
N ILE A 213 4.96 8.79 17.87
CA ILE A 213 4.18 7.73 18.51
C ILE A 213 3.97 6.56 17.56
N SER A 214 3.49 6.83 16.33
CA SER A 214 3.18 5.78 15.36
C SER A 214 3.63 6.13 13.95
N LEU A 215 4.70 5.51 13.50
CA LEU A 215 5.11 5.53 12.10
C LEU A 215 4.09 4.77 11.26
N HIS A 216 3.72 5.33 10.10
CA HIS A 216 2.68 4.77 9.22
C HIS A 216 3.15 3.52 8.45
N ALA A 217 2.23 2.84 7.78
CA ALA A 217 2.57 1.74 6.88
C ALA A 217 3.22 2.26 5.59
N VAL A 218 4.10 1.44 5.01
CA VAL A 218 4.71 1.70 3.71
C VAL A 218 3.64 1.99 2.67
N GLY A 219 3.74 3.13 1.97
CA GLY A 219 2.79 3.57 0.97
C GLY A 219 1.41 4.00 1.49
N GLN A 220 1.19 4.11 2.80
CA GLN A 220 -0.10 4.54 3.36
C GLN A 220 -0.47 5.94 2.85
N GLY A 221 -1.71 6.11 2.39
CA GLY A 221 -2.23 7.35 1.81
C GLY A 221 -2.08 7.45 0.29
N ALA A 222 -1.11 6.79 -0.34
CA ALA A 222 -0.96 6.77 -1.78
C ALA A 222 -1.82 5.69 -2.45
N LEU A 223 -2.21 5.90 -3.71
CA LEU A 223 -2.71 4.86 -4.59
C LEU A 223 -1.56 4.37 -5.48
N GLY A 224 -1.52 3.06 -5.71
CA GLY A 224 -0.67 2.44 -6.71
C GLY A 224 -1.51 1.95 -7.88
N ILE A 225 -1.08 2.28 -9.08
CA ILE A 225 -1.69 1.80 -10.32
C ILE A 225 -0.78 0.72 -10.88
N GLU A 226 -1.28 -0.50 -10.85
CA GLU A 226 -0.57 -1.67 -11.38
C GLU A 226 -0.98 -1.90 -12.83
N CYS A 227 -0.04 -2.30 -13.68
CA CYS A 227 -0.27 -2.60 -15.09
C CYS A 227 0.69 -3.70 -15.57
N ARG A 228 0.50 -4.17 -16.81
CA ARG A 228 1.46 -5.09 -17.45
C ARG A 228 2.80 -4.42 -17.74
N GLU A 229 3.88 -5.16 -17.54
CA GLU A 229 5.20 -4.75 -18.02
C GLU A 229 5.22 -4.60 -19.55
N GLY A 230 5.89 -3.55 -20.04
CA GLY A 230 6.04 -3.31 -21.47
C GLY A 230 4.79 -2.79 -22.20
N ASP A 231 3.67 -2.58 -21.51
CA ASP A 231 2.46 -1.96 -22.10
C ASP A 231 2.62 -0.43 -22.16
N GLY A 232 3.40 0.02 -23.15
CA GLY A 232 3.76 1.44 -23.32
C GLY A 232 2.54 2.35 -23.52
N GLU A 233 1.48 1.86 -24.15
CA GLU A 233 0.25 2.63 -24.36
C GLU A 233 -0.49 2.88 -23.04
N VAL A 234 -0.63 1.86 -22.22
CA VAL A 234 -1.22 2.00 -20.88
C VAL A 234 -0.37 2.89 -19.99
N LEU A 235 0.96 2.70 -19.98
CA LEU A 235 1.88 3.52 -19.20
C LEU A 235 1.79 5.01 -19.56
N GLU A 236 1.69 5.34 -20.85
CA GLU A 236 1.54 6.74 -21.30
C GLU A 236 0.21 7.34 -20.83
N ARG A 237 -0.88 6.56 -20.88
CA ARG A 237 -2.21 7.01 -20.43
C ARG A 237 -2.25 7.28 -18.91
N ILE A 238 -1.64 6.42 -18.08
CA ILE A 238 -1.67 6.59 -16.63
C ILE A 238 -0.64 7.57 -16.09
N ARG A 239 0.31 8.03 -16.92
CA ARG A 239 1.35 8.99 -16.53
C ARG A 239 0.79 10.28 -15.93
N VAL A 240 -0.39 10.72 -16.36
CA VAL A 240 -1.07 11.90 -15.81
C VAL A 240 -1.40 11.80 -14.34
N LEU A 241 -1.46 10.58 -13.80
CA LEU A 241 -1.73 10.30 -12.38
C LEU A 241 -0.46 10.32 -11.52
N GLU A 242 0.73 10.32 -12.16
CA GLU A 242 2.00 10.23 -11.43
C GLU A 242 2.29 11.49 -10.64
N HIS A 243 2.56 11.32 -9.34
CA HIS A 243 3.06 12.38 -8.49
C HIS A 243 4.47 12.06 -8.04
N LEU A 244 5.44 12.57 -8.76
CA LEU A 244 6.86 12.23 -8.61
C LEU A 244 7.38 12.36 -7.16
N PRO A 245 7.03 13.42 -6.37
CA PRO A 245 7.46 13.50 -4.97
C PRO A 245 6.91 12.35 -4.12
N THR A 246 5.65 11.94 -4.32
CA THR A 246 5.06 10.79 -3.62
C THR A 246 5.71 9.49 -4.07
N SER A 247 5.93 9.32 -5.37
CA SER A 247 6.57 8.14 -5.94
C SER A 247 7.94 7.89 -5.31
N ARG A 248 8.80 8.91 -5.27
CA ARG A 248 10.13 8.84 -4.65
C ARG A 248 10.06 8.42 -3.18
N ARG A 249 9.18 9.03 -2.39
CA ARG A 249 8.95 8.64 -0.99
C ARG A 249 8.51 7.19 -0.87
N CYS A 250 7.51 6.78 -1.66
CA CYS A 250 6.99 5.42 -1.62
C CYS A 250 8.00 4.37 -2.12
N LEU A 251 8.85 4.69 -3.10
CA LEU A 251 9.91 3.80 -3.55
C LEU A 251 10.95 3.56 -2.45
N ALA A 252 11.39 4.60 -1.73
CA ALA A 252 12.27 4.47 -0.58
C ALA A 252 11.65 3.60 0.53
N GLU A 253 10.37 3.86 0.86
CA GLU A 253 9.62 3.08 1.86
C GLU A 253 9.49 1.60 1.44
N ARG A 254 9.20 1.33 0.17
CA ARG A 254 9.05 -0.04 -0.39
C ARG A 254 10.38 -0.77 -0.43
N ALA A 255 11.48 -0.10 -0.79
CA ALA A 255 12.82 -0.67 -0.77
C ALA A 255 13.25 -1.06 0.65
N PHE A 256 12.96 -0.20 1.63
CA PHE A 256 13.17 -0.51 3.05
C PHE A 256 12.42 -1.78 3.50
N LEU A 257 11.11 -1.86 3.19
CA LEU A 257 10.29 -3.02 3.53
C LEU A 257 10.77 -4.29 2.83
N ARG A 258 11.11 -4.21 1.54
CA ARG A 258 11.63 -5.31 0.74
C ARG A 258 12.95 -5.82 1.29
N SER A 259 13.87 -4.93 1.64
CA SER A 259 15.18 -5.28 2.20
C SER A 259 15.09 -5.95 3.56
N LEU A 260 14.05 -5.66 4.37
CA LEU A 260 13.81 -6.35 5.63
C LEU A 260 13.04 -7.67 5.46
N GLU A 261 12.75 -8.08 4.20
CA GLU A 261 11.91 -9.25 3.89
C GLU A 261 10.50 -9.14 4.52
N GLY A 262 10.12 -7.91 4.85
CA GLY A 262 8.89 -7.60 5.53
C GLY A 262 7.68 -7.71 4.60
N GLY A 263 6.55 -8.05 5.18
CA GLY A 263 5.22 -7.98 4.58
C GLY A 263 4.25 -7.35 5.56
N CYS A 264 2.94 -7.43 5.29
CA CYS A 264 1.91 -6.88 6.18
C CYS A 264 1.86 -7.56 7.57
N GLN A 265 2.65 -8.61 7.78
CA GLN A 265 2.66 -9.45 8.99
C GLN A 265 3.77 -9.12 9.97
N VAL A 266 4.54 -8.07 9.73
CA VAL A 266 5.63 -7.65 10.60
C VAL A 266 5.40 -6.23 11.11
N PRO A 267 5.79 -5.92 12.35
CA PRO A 267 5.62 -4.60 12.94
C PRO A 267 6.72 -3.65 12.44
N ILE A 268 6.61 -3.28 11.16
CA ILE A 268 7.47 -2.31 10.48
C ILE A 268 6.67 -1.04 10.20
N GLY A 269 7.21 0.11 10.58
CA GLY A 269 6.65 1.44 10.33
C GLY A 269 7.66 2.35 9.65
N VAL A 270 7.17 3.32 8.90
CA VAL A 270 7.98 4.30 8.17
C VAL A 270 7.41 5.70 8.28
N HIS A 271 8.27 6.69 8.09
CA HIS A 271 7.89 8.08 7.82
C HIS A 271 8.93 8.68 6.87
N SER A 272 8.48 9.33 5.83
CA SER A 272 9.34 9.94 4.81
C SER A 272 8.99 11.41 4.63
N ARG A 273 10.02 12.26 4.43
CA ARG A 273 9.87 13.69 4.19
C ARG A 273 10.98 14.19 3.30
N PHE A 274 10.75 15.33 2.66
CA PHE A 274 11.81 16.08 2.01
C PHE A 274 12.34 17.15 2.96
N GLU A 275 13.63 17.32 2.98
CA GLU A 275 14.31 18.43 3.65
C GLU A 275 15.03 19.29 2.62
N ALA A 276 15.03 20.61 2.82
CA ALA A 276 15.82 21.51 2.00
C ALA A 276 17.31 21.28 2.26
N ALA A 277 18.09 21.10 1.20
CA ALA A 277 19.55 20.99 1.28
C ALA A 277 20.19 21.91 0.26
N ASP A 278 21.42 22.34 0.52
CA ASP A 278 22.23 23.13 -0.41
C ASP A 278 22.50 22.27 -1.68
N GLY A 279 21.91 22.68 -2.81
CA GLY A 279 22.07 21.98 -4.10
C GLY A 279 20.97 21.01 -4.50
N GLY A 280 19.90 20.87 -3.74
CA GLY A 280 18.74 20.00 -4.02
C GLY A 280 18.07 19.50 -2.75
N GLY A 281 16.82 19.07 -2.83
CA GLY A 281 16.12 18.50 -1.67
C GLY A 281 16.62 17.09 -1.35
N GLU A 282 16.90 16.80 -0.10
CA GLU A 282 17.16 15.44 0.38
C GLU A 282 15.86 14.74 0.72
N LEU A 283 15.80 13.46 0.42
CA LEU A 283 14.76 12.56 0.94
C LEU A 283 15.27 11.94 2.24
N VAL A 284 14.48 12.12 3.29
CA VAL A 284 14.74 11.55 4.61
C VAL A 284 13.71 10.48 4.89
N LEU A 285 14.18 9.28 5.23
CA LEU A 285 13.36 8.14 5.58
C LEU A 285 13.66 7.70 7.01
N THR A 286 12.68 7.80 7.87
CA THR A 286 12.68 7.19 9.21
C THR A 286 12.00 5.82 9.12
N GLY A 287 12.57 4.80 9.74
CA GLY A 287 12.01 3.46 9.81
C GLY A 287 12.10 2.87 11.20
N MET A 288 11.22 1.93 11.48
CA MET A 288 11.28 1.16 12.72
C MET A 288 10.92 -0.30 12.51
N VAL A 289 11.47 -1.17 13.38
CA VAL A 289 11.08 -2.55 13.59
C VAL A 289 10.83 -2.75 15.09
N ALA A 290 9.72 -3.40 15.45
CA ALA A 290 9.39 -3.66 16.85
C ALA A 290 9.06 -5.14 17.09
N SER A 291 9.17 -5.61 18.35
CA SER A 291 8.59 -6.88 18.79
C SER A 291 7.08 -6.77 18.95
N LEU A 292 6.36 -7.89 18.85
CA LEU A 292 4.88 -7.91 18.93
C LEU A 292 4.33 -7.43 20.28
N ASP A 293 5.11 -7.59 21.34
CA ASP A 293 4.79 -7.11 22.68
C ASP A 293 5.09 -5.60 22.87
N GLY A 294 5.78 -4.96 21.91
CA GLY A 294 6.18 -3.57 21.98
C GLY A 294 7.36 -3.27 22.91
N GLN A 295 7.99 -4.29 23.50
CA GLN A 295 9.08 -4.10 24.46
C GLN A 295 10.41 -3.73 23.79
N ARG A 296 10.65 -4.27 22.60
CA ARG A 296 11.81 -3.93 21.78
C ARG A 296 11.36 -3.13 20.59
N LEU A 297 11.90 -1.92 20.43
CA LEU A 297 11.64 -1.04 19.30
C LEU A 297 12.97 -0.45 18.84
N ILE A 298 13.34 -0.77 17.59
CA ILE A 298 14.54 -0.25 16.94
C ILE A 298 14.08 0.75 15.89
N ARG A 299 14.60 1.97 15.97
CA ARG A 299 14.24 3.08 15.09
C ARG A 299 15.48 3.86 14.69
N ASP A 300 15.61 4.16 13.39
CA ASP A 300 16.69 4.99 12.85
C ASP A 300 16.23 5.74 11.61
N GLU A 301 17.11 6.57 11.06
CA GLU A 301 16.89 7.42 9.90
C GLU A 301 18.02 7.25 8.89
N ALA A 302 17.68 7.28 7.59
CA ALA A 302 18.62 7.47 6.51
C ALA A 302 18.16 8.61 5.61
N ARG A 303 19.13 9.28 4.99
CA ARG A 303 18.90 10.39 4.07
C ARG A 303 19.81 10.29 2.86
N GLY A 304 19.40 10.89 1.77
CA GLY A 304 20.16 10.92 0.53
C GLY A 304 19.44 11.67 -0.58
N PRO A 305 20.03 11.68 -1.78
CA PRO A 305 19.44 12.34 -2.93
C PRO A 305 18.12 11.70 -3.31
N GLN A 306 17.12 12.54 -3.55
CA GLN A 306 15.77 12.10 -3.89
C GLN A 306 15.68 11.35 -5.23
N GLU A 307 16.73 11.40 -6.05
CA GLU A 307 16.88 10.73 -7.34
C GLU A 307 17.19 9.23 -7.17
N ASP A 308 17.72 8.82 -6.01
CA ASP A 308 18.01 7.42 -5.68
C ASP A 308 17.28 6.96 -4.42
N PRO A 309 15.94 6.95 -4.45
CA PRO A 309 15.14 6.68 -3.26
C PRO A 309 15.31 5.26 -2.73
N GLU A 310 15.54 4.28 -3.60
CA GLU A 310 15.68 2.88 -3.19
C GLU A 310 16.94 2.65 -2.36
N ALA A 311 18.06 3.26 -2.73
CA ALA A 311 19.31 3.19 -1.96
C ALA A 311 19.16 3.73 -0.53
N ILE A 312 18.31 4.74 -0.33
CA ILE A 312 17.99 5.27 1.00
C ILE A 312 17.26 4.20 1.84
N GLY A 313 16.28 3.53 1.24
CA GLY A 313 15.54 2.45 1.89
C GLY A 313 16.42 1.27 2.28
N GLU A 314 17.30 0.84 1.37
CA GLU A 314 18.26 -0.24 1.59
C GLU A 314 19.28 0.11 2.67
N THR A 315 19.80 1.34 2.65
CA THR A 315 20.71 1.86 3.68
C THR A 315 20.07 1.81 5.06
N LEU A 316 18.82 2.28 5.18
CA LEU A 316 18.10 2.25 6.46
C LEU A 316 17.86 0.83 6.95
N ALA A 317 17.48 -0.09 6.06
CA ALA A 317 17.30 -1.50 6.42
C ALA A 317 18.59 -2.11 6.95
N GLY A 318 19.74 -1.83 6.30
CA GLY A 318 21.06 -2.25 6.76
C GLY A 318 21.40 -1.74 8.16
N LYS A 319 21.13 -0.47 8.45
CA LYS A 319 21.33 0.14 9.78
C LYS A 319 20.49 -0.57 10.85
N LEU A 320 19.19 -0.76 10.61
CA LEU A 320 18.32 -1.40 11.59
C LEU A 320 18.70 -2.87 11.82
N ARG A 321 19.13 -3.61 10.79
CA ARG A 321 19.64 -4.97 10.94
C ARG A 321 20.87 -5.03 11.85
N GLN A 322 21.82 -4.12 11.69
CA GLN A 322 23.00 -4.02 12.55
C GLN A 322 22.66 -3.71 14.01
N GLN A 323 21.57 -2.98 14.24
CA GLN A 323 21.06 -2.65 15.59
C GLN A 323 20.21 -3.77 16.22
N GLY A 324 20.04 -4.91 15.53
CA GLY A 324 19.33 -6.09 16.06
C GLY A 324 17.91 -6.30 15.52
N ALA A 325 17.47 -5.54 14.52
CA ALA A 325 16.14 -5.75 13.90
C ALA A 325 16.00 -7.15 13.28
N ALA A 326 17.11 -7.75 12.79
CA ALA A 326 17.12 -9.10 12.24
C ALA A 326 16.60 -10.12 13.27
N ALA A 327 17.10 -10.07 14.50
CA ALA A 327 16.69 -11.00 15.58
C ALA A 327 15.18 -10.87 15.91
N ILE A 328 14.64 -9.64 15.91
CA ILE A 328 13.20 -9.41 16.12
C ILE A 328 12.38 -10.04 14.98
N LEU A 329 12.80 -9.84 13.73
CA LEU A 329 12.11 -10.39 12.56
C LEU A 329 12.18 -11.91 12.53
N ASP A 330 13.33 -12.51 12.81
CA ASP A 330 13.51 -13.97 12.87
C ASP A 330 12.57 -14.63 13.89
N GLU A 331 12.45 -14.05 15.09
CA GLU A 331 11.51 -14.51 16.12
C GLU A 331 10.05 -14.46 15.63
N ILE A 332 9.66 -13.39 14.95
CA ILE A 332 8.30 -13.23 14.40
C ILE A 332 8.06 -14.26 13.30
N PHE A 333 8.99 -14.42 12.36
CA PHE A 333 8.85 -15.40 11.28
C PHE A 333 8.82 -16.84 11.80
N ALA A 334 9.59 -17.16 12.83
CA ALA A 334 9.56 -18.47 13.48
C ALA A 334 8.19 -18.76 14.14
N ALA A 335 7.57 -17.74 14.74
CA ALA A 335 6.25 -17.86 15.37
C ALA A 335 5.08 -17.97 14.36
N VAL A 336 5.24 -17.46 13.14
CA VAL A 336 4.21 -17.45 12.08
C VAL A 336 4.32 -18.67 11.16
N ARG A 337 5.49 -19.31 11.06
CA ARG A 337 5.63 -20.55 10.27
C ARG A 337 4.76 -21.63 10.87
N PRO A 338 3.86 -22.28 10.07
CA PRO A 338 3.15 -23.46 10.55
C PRO A 338 4.18 -24.49 11.02
N GLN A 339 3.99 -25.04 12.20
CA GLN A 339 4.72 -26.23 12.63
C GLN A 339 4.37 -27.34 11.62
N ALA A 340 5.36 -27.80 10.88
CA ALA A 340 5.25 -28.85 9.86
C ALA A 340 4.84 -30.19 10.48
#